data_ce5b64b5298bf9250fd16503560cf5b3
#
_entry.id   ce5b64b5298bf9250fd16503560cf5b3
#
_cell.length_a   1.000
_cell.length_b   1.000
_cell.length_c   1.000
_cell.angle_alpha   90.00
_cell.angle_beta   90.00
_cell.angle_gamma   90.00
#
_symmetry.space_group_name_H-M   'P 1'
#
loop_
_entity.id
_entity.type
_entity.pdbx_description
1 polymer ?
#
loop_
_entity_poly.entity_id
_entity_poly.type
_entity_poly.pdbx_seq_one_letter_code
_entity_poly.pdbx_strand_id
1 'polypeptide(L)'
;DPKIMNELASKAYLTAEKRNEIELERLYQKCKDANIELPEDFLERYDKKSFASKYLHNEITKNENNKKYIDEESWGNSNIFYRKYMSNPSTIFFVDTSDILPSFQEAADLVRKAHGKVFIPHIYEYRTNSNRILENILENYQIDGIECYYSTFTKEQSEYLLNLCKERGFKVSGGSDYHGTFKPDTEMAIGKGNLRVPDEIIENWGVEFWHK
;
A
#
# COMPACT_ATOMS: atom_id res chain seq x y z
N ASP A 1 12.47 -14.41 10.02
CA ASP A 1 13.33 -13.82 11.10
C ASP A 1 13.40 -12.30 10.93
N PRO A 2 12.82 -11.51 11.86
CA PRO A 2 12.78 -10.04 11.75
C PRO A 2 14.17 -9.38 11.75
N LYS A 3 15.14 -9.95 12.43
CA LYS A 3 16.50 -9.37 12.47
C LYS A 3 17.19 -9.50 11.13
N ILE A 4 17.10 -10.68 10.52
CA ILE A 4 17.65 -10.92 9.17
C ILE A 4 16.93 -10.02 8.17
N MET A 5 15.61 -9.92 8.25
CA MET A 5 14.80 -9.07 7.38
C MET A 5 15.24 -7.60 7.46
N ASN A 6 15.35 -7.06 8.66
CA ASN A 6 15.77 -5.67 8.87
C ASN A 6 17.19 -5.41 8.34
N GLU A 7 18.12 -6.33 8.59
CA GLU A 7 19.50 -6.20 8.11
C GLU A 7 19.56 -6.22 6.57
N LEU A 8 18.86 -7.13 5.93
CA LEU A 8 18.84 -7.24 4.47
C LEU A 8 18.13 -6.04 3.84
N ALA A 9 16.98 -5.61 4.39
CA ALA A 9 16.23 -4.48 3.88
C ALA A 9 17.01 -3.17 4.00
N SER A 10 17.69 -2.93 5.12
CA SER A 10 18.48 -1.71 5.32
C SER A 10 19.68 -1.59 4.38
N LYS A 11 20.18 -2.70 3.87
CA LYS A 11 21.27 -2.74 2.87
C LYS A 11 20.79 -2.60 1.44
N ALA A 12 19.57 -3.08 1.16
CA ALA A 12 19.05 -3.19 -0.21
C ALA A 12 18.21 -1.98 -0.61
N TYR A 13 17.56 -1.29 0.32
CA TYR A 13 16.54 -0.30 0.01
C TYR A 13 16.77 1.04 0.69
N LEU A 14 16.23 2.07 0.06
CA LEU A 14 16.14 3.39 0.66
C LEU A 14 15.22 3.34 1.91
N THR A 15 15.57 4.12 2.92
CA THR A 15 14.69 4.30 4.09
C THR A 15 13.35 4.91 3.66
N ALA A 16 12.31 4.71 4.47
CA ALA A 16 11.01 5.35 4.22
C ALA A 16 11.13 6.87 4.15
N GLU A 17 11.92 7.47 5.04
CA GLU A 17 12.19 8.91 5.05
C GLU A 17 12.83 9.38 3.74
N LYS A 18 13.81 8.64 3.21
CA LYS A 18 14.45 9.01 1.93
C LYS A 18 13.52 8.86 0.74
N ARG A 19 12.69 7.82 0.72
CA ARG A 19 11.66 7.66 -0.31
C ARG A 19 10.64 8.78 -0.27
N ASN A 20 10.13 9.12 0.91
CA ASN A 20 9.19 10.22 1.10
C ASN A 20 9.77 11.57 0.62
N GLU A 21 11.06 11.81 0.89
CA GLU A 21 11.75 13.01 0.42
C GLU A 21 11.80 13.07 -1.11
N ILE A 22 12.22 12.00 -1.77
CA ILE A 22 12.30 11.92 -3.24
C ILE A 22 10.90 12.06 -3.86
N GLU A 23 9.89 11.40 -3.30
CA GLU A 23 8.52 11.51 -3.77
C GLU A 23 8.02 12.96 -3.67
N LEU A 24 8.26 13.63 -2.54
CA LEU A 24 7.85 15.01 -2.35
C LEU A 24 8.54 15.97 -3.33
N GLU A 25 9.84 15.80 -3.58
CA GLU A 25 10.57 16.62 -4.55
C GLU A 25 9.97 16.48 -5.96
N ARG A 26 9.63 15.25 -6.37
CA ARG A 26 8.98 14.99 -7.67
C ARG A 26 7.58 15.62 -7.73
N LEU A 27 6.79 15.50 -6.67
CA LEU A 27 5.48 16.12 -6.55
C LEU A 27 5.56 17.65 -6.61
N TYR A 28 6.52 18.22 -5.91
CA TYR A 28 6.76 19.67 -5.94
C TYR A 28 7.06 20.16 -7.36
N GLN A 29 7.91 19.43 -8.10
CA GLN A 29 8.19 19.80 -9.49
C GLN A 29 6.94 19.71 -10.38
N LYS A 30 6.12 18.65 -10.21
CA LYS A 30 4.84 18.53 -10.91
C LYS A 30 3.88 19.67 -10.61
N CYS A 31 3.81 20.09 -9.35
CA CYS A 31 2.99 21.23 -8.94
C CYS A 31 3.47 22.53 -9.59
N LYS A 32 4.78 22.76 -9.63
CA LYS A 32 5.37 23.94 -10.32
C LYS A 32 5.03 23.95 -11.81
N ASP A 33 5.20 22.83 -12.48
CA ASP A 33 4.93 22.70 -13.92
C ASP A 33 3.45 22.93 -14.25
N ALA A 34 2.55 22.60 -13.31
CA ALA A 34 1.12 22.81 -13.43
C ALA A 34 0.63 24.17 -12.90
N ASN A 35 1.53 25.06 -12.43
CA ASN A 35 1.20 26.32 -11.78
C ASN A 35 0.28 26.18 -10.56
N ILE A 36 0.48 25.13 -9.76
CA ILE A 36 -0.16 24.94 -8.47
C ILE A 36 0.65 25.77 -7.45
N GLU A 37 -0.07 26.61 -6.72
CA GLU A 37 0.56 27.54 -5.76
C GLU A 37 0.89 26.78 -4.46
N LEU A 38 2.18 26.71 -4.13
CA LEU A 38 2.72 26.17 -2.88
C LEU A 38 3.57 27.22 -2.18
N PRO A 39 3.72 27.17 -0.85
CA PRO A 39 4.61 28.07 -0.12
C PRO A 39 6.06 27.96 -0.58
N GLU A 40 6.81 29.07 -0.52
CA GLU A 40 8.23 29.10 -0.91
C GLU A 40 9.08 28.13 -0.07
N ASP A 41 8.75 27.98 1.21
CA ASP A 41 9.41 27.09 2.17
C ASP A 41 8.82 25.67 2.24
N PHE A 42 8.02 25.27 1.22
CA PHE A 42 7.29 24.01 1.18
C PHE A 42 8.17 22.78 1.46
N LEU A 43 9.33 22.68 0.82
CA LEU A 43 10.24 21.54 1.00
C LEU A 43 10.96 21.59 2.37
N GLU A 44 11.27 22.78 2.85
CA GLU A 44 12.02 22.98 4.10
C GLU A 44 11.21 22.60 5.35
N ARG A 45 9.88 22.83 5.30
CA ARG A 45 8.96 22.53 6.40
C ARG A 45 8.51 21.08 6.49
N TYR A 46 8.91 20.25 5.52
CA TYR A 46 8.44 18.88 5.45
C TYR A 46 9.07 17.98 6.54
N ASP A 47 8.22 17.33 7.32
CA ASP A 47 8.63 16.23 8.19
C ASP A 47 8.70 14.93 7.38
N LYS A 48 9.90 14.44 7.12
CA LYS A 48 10.19 13.22 6.33
C LYS A 48 9.56 11.94 6.90
N LYS A 49 9.12 11.96 8.17
CA LYS A 49 8.38 10.85 8.79
C LYS A 49 6.91 10.81 8.39
N SER A 50 6.39 11.90 7.83
CA SER A 50 5.02 11.94 7.31
C SER A 50 4.97 11.49 5.84
N PHE A 51 3.80 11.03 5.38
CA PHE A 51 3.60 10.72 3.97
C PHE A 51 3.63 11.98 3.12
N ALA A 52 4.44 11.98 2.04
CA ALA A 52 4.54 13.06 1.08
C ALA A 52 3.16 13.46 0.52
N SER A 53 2.31 12.48 0.22
CA SER A 53 0.95 12.66 -0.29
C SER A 53 0.05 13.47 0.65
N LYS A 54 0.08 13.14 1.94
CA LYS A 54 -0.75 13.81 2.94
C LYS A 54 -0.26 15.24 3.20
N TYR A 55 1.06 15.41 3.25
CA TYR A 55 1.66 16.73 3.40
C TYR A 55 1.32 17.63 2.21
N LEU A 56 1.50 17.13 0.98
CA LEU A 56 1.14 17.88 -0.23
C LEU A 56 -0.34 18.28 -0.23
N HIS A 57 -1.25 17.34 0.03
CA HIS A 57 -2.68 17.63 0.11
C HIS A 57 -2.98 18.75 1.10
N ASN A 58 -2.41 18.69 2.31
CA ASN A 58 -2.61 19.70 3.33
C ASN A 58 -2.10 21.09 2.90
N GLU A 59 -1.01 21.15 2.15
CA GLU A 59 -0.48 22.43 1.69
C GLU A 59 -1.28 22.99 0.49
N ILE A 60 -1.69 22.14 -0.46
CA ILE A 60 -2.52 22.53 -1.61
C ILE A 60 -3.85 23.12 -1.12
N THR A 61 -4.50 22.47 -0.14
CA THR A 61 -5.84 22.85 0.32
C THR A 61 -5.88 24.09 1.22
N LYS A 62 -4.74 24.64 1.61
CA LYS A 62 -4.65 25.94 2.28
C LYS A 62 -4.88 27.12 1.34
N ASN A 63 -4.72 26.93 0.04
CA ASN A 63 -4.86 27.98 -0.95
C ASN A 63 -6.04 27.68 -1.89
N GLU A 64 -7.10 28.46 -1.76
CA GLU A 64 -8.35 28.33 -2.54
C GLU A 64 -8.11 28.44 -4.06
N ASN A 65 -7.05 29.13 -4.52
CA ASN A 65 -6.70 29.22 -5.94
C ASN A 65 -6.39 27.85 -6.56
N ASN A 66 -6.06 26.85 -5.73
CA ASN A 66 -5.75 25.51 -6.16
C ASN A 66 -7.00 24.62 -6.33
N LYS A 67 -8.19 25.07 -5.92
CA LYS A 67 -9.43 24.28 -6.04
C LYS A 67 -9.74 23.80 -7.46
N LYS A 68 -9.34 24.55 -8.45
CA LYS A 68 -9.54 24.20 -9.87
C LYS A 68 -8.82 22.92 -10.31
N TYR A 69 -7.86 22.42 -9.53
CA TYR A 69 -7.09 21.22 -9.84
C TYR A 69 -7.61 19.94 -9.21
N ILE A 70 -8.50 20.06 -8.21
CA ILE A 70 -8.94 18.95 -7.35
C ILE A 70 -10.44 19.06 -7.14
N ASP A 71 -11.17 17.94 -7.28
CA ASP A 71 -12.61 17.90 -7.00
C ASP A 71 -12.93 18.12 -5.50
N GLU A 72 -14.16 18.52 -5.21
CA GLU A 72 -14.62 18.88 -3.86
C GLU A 72 -14.43 17.75 -2.83
N GLU A 73 -14.70 16.50 -3.23
CA GLU A 73 -14.58 15.34 -2.36
C GLU A 73 -13.12 15.10 -1.98
N SER A 74 -12.23 15.18 -2.97
CA SER A 74 -10.78 15.04 -2.78
C SER A 74 -10.15 16.24 -2.06
N TRP A 75 -10.74 17.43 -2.22
CA TRP A 75 -10.33 18.62 -1.47
C TRP A 75 -10.53 18.44 0.03
N GLY A 76 -11.65 17.85 0.44
CA GLY A 76 -11.96 17.58 1.84
C GLY A 76 -11.31 16.35 2.45
N ASN A 77 -10.69 15.47 1.64
CA ASN A 77 -10.19 14.18 2.11
C ASN A 77 -8.91 13.72 1.41
N SER A 78 -7.81 13.70 2.15
CA SER A 78 -6.49 13.32 1.65
C SER A 78 -6.41 11.87 1.14
N ASN A 79 -7.19 10.94 1.70
CA ASN A 79 -7.21 9.55 1.24
C ASN A 79 -7.92 9.43 -0.12
N ILE A 80 -8.99 10.20 -0.33
CA ILE A 80 -9.69 10.26 -1.61
C ILE A 80 -8.79 10.94 -2.65
N PHE A 81 -8.11 12.02 -2.28
CA PHE A 81 -7.10 12.68 -3.12
C PHE A 81 -6.01 11.70 -3.55
N TYR A 82 -5.40 10.97 -2.61
CA TYR A 82 -4.41 9.96 -2.94
C TYR A 82 -4.94 8.95 -3.97
N ARG A 83 -6.12 8.39 -3.72
CA ARG A 83 -6.71 7.35 -4.57
C ARG A 83 -7.12 7.84 -5.96
N LYS A 84 -7.65 9.06 -6.08
CA LYS A 84 -8.13 9.61 -7.36
C LYS A 84 -7.01 10.23 -8.18
N TYR A 85 -6.05 10.86 -7.54
CA TYR A 85 -5.05 11.69 -8.20
C TYR A 85 -3.65 11.11 -8.13
N MET A 86 -3.13 10.78 -6.96
CA MET A 86 -1.75 10.36 -6.84
C MET A 86 -1.48 8.93 -7.30
N SER A 87 -2.42 8.03 -7.14
CA SER A 87 -2.33 6.65 -7.64
C SER A 87 -2.81 6.47 -9.07
N ASN A 88 -3.15 7.55 -9.78
CA ASN A 88 -3.68 7.51 -11.15
C ASN A 88 -2.68 8.13 -12.14
N PRO A 89 -2.07 7.34 -13.03
CA PRO A 89 -1.07 7.82 -13.99
C PRO A 89 -1.55 8.91 -14.96
N SER A 90 -2.87 9.07 -15.11
CA SER A 90 -3.46 10.06 -16.00
C SER A 90 -3.57 11.47 -15.38
N THR A 91 -3.13 11.65 -14.13
CA THR A 91 -3.24 12.92 -13.42
C THR A 91 -1.92 13.63 -13.29
N ILE A 92 -1.97 14.95 -13.05
CA ILE A 92 -0.79 15.78 -12.82
C ILE A 92 -0.08 15.47 -11.49
N PHE A 93 -0.78 14.86 -10.54
CA PHE A 93 -0.24 14.52 -9.23
C PHE A 93 0.42 13.13 -9.17
N PHE A 94 0.38 12.39 -10.26
CA PHE A 94 1.05 11.10 -10.30
C PHE A 94 2.56 11.29 -10.48
N VAL A 95 3.32 10.64 -9.63
CA VAL A 95 4.78 10.47 -9.79
C VAL A 95 5.11 8.99 -9.81
N ASP A 96 5.93 8.59 -10.77
CA ASP A 96 6.46 7.24 -10.80
C ASP A 96 7.56 7.11 -9.76
N THR A 97 7.40 6.15 -8.87
CA THR A 97 8.35 5.80 -7.81
C THR A 97 8.94 4.41 -7.97
N SER A 98 8.70 3.76 -9.11
CA SER A 98 9.15 2.38 -9.37
C SER A 98 10.67 2.22 -9.31
N ASP A 99 11.42 3.27 -9.62
CA ASP A 99 12.88 3.31 -9.56
C ASP A 99 13.48 3.38 -8.13
N ILE A 100 12.65 3.72 -7.14
CA ILE A 100 13.06 3.81 -5.74
C ILE A 100 12.40 2.76 -4.84
N LEU A 101 11.59 1.88 -5.42
CA LEU A 101 10.95 0.76 -4.76
C LEU A 101 11.53 -0.57 -5.29
N PRO A 102 11.60 -1.61 -4.45
CA PRO A 102 11.98 -2.92 -4.92
C PRO A 102 10.95 -3.46 -5.91
N SER A 103 11.42 -4.21 -6.90
CA SER A 103 10.53 -5.06 -7.69
C SER A 103 9.90 -6.15 -6.81
N PHE A 104 8.80 -6.75 -7.29
CA PHE A 104 8.17 -7.87 -6.59
C PHE A 104 9.16 -9.01 -6.33
N GLN A 105 9.98 -9.36 -7.31
CA GLN A 105 10.97 -10.44 -7.20
C GLN A 105 12.03 -10.14 -6.13
N GLU A 106 12.59 -8.93 -6.13
CA GLU A 106 13.58 -8.52 -5.13
C GLU A 106 13.00 -8.56 -3.71
N ALA A 107 11.78 -8.06 -3.54
CA ALA A 107 11.10 -8.10 -2.24
C ALA A 107 10.80 -9.54 -1.81
N ALA A 108 10.31 -10.39 -2.72
CA ALA A 108 10.04 -11.79 -2.44
C ALA A 108 11.31 -12.57 -2.07
N ASP A 109 12.41 -12.34 -2.77
CA ASP A 109 13.70 -12.99 -2.49
C ASP A 109 14.24 -12.58 -1.12
N LEU A 110 14.07 -11.32 -0.76
CA LEU A 110 14.47 -10.82 0.54
C LEU A 110 13.68 -11.45 1.69
N VAL A 111 12.35 -11.55 1.52
CA VAL A 111 11.47 -12.24 2.48
C VAL A 111 11.90 -13.70 2.65
N ARG A 112 12.20 -14.41 1.56
CA ARG A 112 12.65 -15.82 1.61
C ARG A 112 14.02 -15.98 2.27
N LYS A 113 14.97 -15.09 1.97
CA LYS A 113 16.28 -15.06 2.65
C LYS A 113 16.14 -14.86 4.16
N ALA A 114 15.12 -14.15 4.58
CA ALA A 114 14.78 -13.96 6.00
C ALA A 114 13.90 -15.10 6.58
N HIS A 115 13.74 -16.21 5.85
CA HIS A 115 12.89 -17.35 6.22
C HIS A 115 11.40 -16.99 6.38
N GLY A 116 10.95 -15.95 5.67
CA GLY A 116 9.55 -15.53 5.62
C GLY A 116 8.75 -16.21 4.51
N LYS A 117 7.46 -15.93 4.48
CA LYS A 117 6.51 -16.36 3.45
C LYS A 117 5.98 -15.15 2.69
N VAL A 118 5.78 -15.32 1.38
CA VAL A 118 5.34 -14.26 0.46
C VAL A 118 3.85 -14.41 0.21
N PHE A 119 3.08 -13.41 0.60
CA PHE A 119 1.63 -13.35 0.37
C PHE A 119 1.28 -12.14 -0.50
N ILE A 120 0.26 -12.30 -1.36
CA ILE A 120 -0.35 -11.17 -2.09
C ILE A 120 -1.34 -10.49 -1.14
N PRO A 121 -1.11 -9.22 -0.75
CA PRO A 121 -2.04 -8.50 0.11
C PRO A 121 -3.17 -7.87 -0.72
N HIS A 122 -4.33 -7.65 -0.11
CA HIS A 122 -5.46 -6.81 -0.54
C HIS A 122 -5.61 -6.58 -2.06
N ILE A 123 -5.58 -7.65 -2.87
CA ILE A 123 -5.48 -7.59 -4.34
C ILE A 123 -6.58 -6.73 -5.00
N TYR A 124 -7.78 -6.67 -4.45
CA TYR A 124 -8.87 -5.87 -5.02
C TYR A 124 -8.77 -4.37 -4.74
N GLU A 125 -7.81 -3.92 -3.92
CA GLU A 125 -7.52 -2.48 -3.80
C GLU A 125 -6.92 -1.90 -5.09
N TYR A 126 -6.41 -2.72 -6.02
CA TYR A 126 -6.00 -2.32 -7.36
C TYR A 126 -7.16 -2.13 -8.34
N ARG A 127 -8.41 -2.29 -7.88
CA ARG A 127 -9.66 -2.00 -8.60
C ARG A 127 -9.73 -2.70 -9.98
N THR A 128 -9.89 -1.93 -11.06
CA THR A 128 -9.99 -2.48 -12.43
C THR A 128 -8.75 -3.25 -12.88
N ASN A 129 -7.61 -3.03 -12.25
CA ASN A 129 -6.36 -3.75 -12.55
C ASN A 129 -6.16 -5.03 -11.74
N SER A 130 -7.02 -5.31 -10.76
CA SER A 130 -6.85 -6.41 -9.80
C SER A 130 -6.63 -7.76 -10.46
N ASN A 131 -7.49 -8.14 -11.38
CA ASN A 131 -7.39 -9.44 -12.05
C ASN A 131 -6.12 -9.54 -12.89
N ARG A 132 -5.80 -8.52 -13.66
CA ARG A 132 -4.57 -8.48 -14.48
C ARG A 132 -3.30 -8.58 -13.62
N ILE A 133 -3.28 -7.89 -12.47
CA ILE A 133 -2.14 -7.94 -11.54
C ILE A 133 -2.05 -9.33 -10.91
N LEU A 134 -3.17 -9.90 -10.45
CA LEU A 134 -3.21 -11.22 -9.86
C LEU A 134 -2.71 -12.29 -10.84
N GLU A 135 -3.24 -12.30 -12.06
CA GLU A 135 -2.82 -13.21 -13.13
C GLU A 135 -1.32 -13.09 -13.42
N ASN A 136 -0.84 -11.86 -13.59
CA ASN A 136 0.59 -11.62 -13.83
C ASN A 136 1.47 -12.16 -12.69
N ILE A 137 1.06 -11.96 -11.44
CA ILE A 137 1.82 -12.49 -10.29
C ILE A 137 1.80 -14.02 -10.30
N LEU A 138 0.64 -14.63 -10.53
CA LEU A 138 0.49 -16.09 -10.54
C LEU A 138 1.25 -16.80 -11.67
N GLU A 139 1.44 -16.11 -12.80
CA GLU A 139 2.16 -16.63 -13.96
C GLU A 139 3.68 -16.48 -13.83
N ASN A 140 4.14 -15.39 -13.24
CA ASN A 140 5.55 -15.00 -13.33
C ASN A 140 6.33 -15.10 -12.01
N TYR A 141 5.64 -15.27 -10.87
CA TYR A 141 6.28 -15.23 -9.56
C TYR A 141 5.83 -16.39 -8.66
N GLN A 142 6.72 -16.81 -7.79
CA GLN A 142 6.39 -17.76 -6.74
C GLN A 142 5.85 -17.03 -5.52
N ILE A 143 4.69 -17.48 -5.03
CA ILE A 143 4.07 -16.98 -3.79
C ILE A 143 3.74 -18.14 -2.86
N ASP A 144 3.59 -17.87 -1.59
CA ASP A 144 3.17 -18.83 -0.57
C ASP A 144 1.67 -18.77 -0.30
N GLY A 145 1.04 -17.62 -0.52
CA GLY A 145 -0.37 -17.44 -0.22
C GLY A 145 -0.97 -16.12 -0.71
N ILE A 146 -2.25 -15.97 -0.41
CA ILE A 146 -3.05 -14.79 -0.78
C ILE A 146 -3.87 -14.34 0.43
N GLU A 147 -4.01 -13.02 0.60
CA GLU A 147 -4.94 -12.43 1.55
C GLU A 147 -6.37 -12.55 1.00
N CYS A 148 -7.16 -13.46 1.61
CA CYS A 148 -8.52 -13.75 1.19
C CYS A 148 -9.58 -13.05 2.03
N TYR A 149 -9.20 -12.59 3.22
CA TYR A 149 -10.08 -11.87 4.15
C TYR A 149 -9.57 -10.45 4.34
N TYR A 150 -10.33 -9.48 3.82
CA TYR A 150 -10.01 -8.06 3.89
C TYR A 150 -11.27 -7.22 4.02
N SER A 151 -11.22 -6.10 4.76
CA SER A 151 -12.41 -5.33 5.16
C SER A 151 -13.26 -4.79 4.01
N THR A 152 -12.68 -4.57 2.82
CA THR A 152 -13.38 -4.02 1.65
C THR A 152 -13.77 -5.09 0.63
N PHE A 153 -13.37 -6.35 0.84
CA PHE A 153 -13.73 -7.41 -0.08
C PHE A 153 -15.21 -7.77 0.02
N THR A 154 -15.83 -8.00 -1.13
CA THR A 154 -17.14 -8.62 -1.17
C THR A 154 -17.04 -10.11 -0.81
N LYS A 155 -18.17 -10.70 -0.49
CA LYS A 155 -18.23 -12.15 -0.21
C LYS A 155 -17.75 -12.97 -1.41
N GLU A 156 -18.17 -12.60 -2.60
CA GLU A 156 -17.79 -13.24 -3.86
C GLU A 156 -16.29 -13.12 -4.14
N GLN A 157 -15.69 -11.98 -3.84
CA GLN A 157 -14.23 -11.78 -3.95
C GLN A 157 -13.47 -12.69 -2.99
N SER A 158 -13.89 -12.75 -1.75
CA SER A 158 -13.27 -13.65 -0.75
C SER A 158 -13.43 -15.12 -1.13
N GLU A 159 -14.62 -15.55 -1.55
CA GLU A 159 -14.89 -16.92 -2.00
C GLU A 159 -14.05 -17.30 -3.23
N TYR A 160 -13.89 -16.39 -4.19
CA TYR A 160 -13.03 -16.61 -5.35
C TYR A 160 -11.58 -16.87 -4.93
N LEU A 161 -11.01 -16.01 -4.07
CA LEU A 161 -9.62 -16.15 -3.61
C LEU A 161 -9.42 -17.43 -2.76
N LEU A 162 -10.40 -17.79 -1.93
CA LEU A 162 -10.36 -19.02 -1.14
C LEU A 162 -10.36 -20.27 -2.05
N ASN A 163 -11.19 -20.28 -3.08
CA ASN A 163 -11.21 -21.37 -4.07
C ASN A 163 -9.89 -21.43 -4.84
N LEU A 164 -9.36 -20.30 -5.28
CA LEU A 164 -8.07 -20.22 -5.95
C LEU A 164 -6.94 -20.76 -5.07
N CYS A 165 -6.91 -20.39 -3.79
CA CYS A 165 -5.93 -20.90 -2.84
C CYS A 165 -6.05 -22.43 -2.67
N LYS A 166 -7.25 -22.93 -2.56
CA LYS A 166 -7.52 -24.37 -2.46
C LYS A 166 -7.04 -25.15 -3.71
N GLU A 167 -7.35 -24.64 -4.90
CA GLU A 167 -6.97 -25.26 -6.18
C GLU A 167 -5.46 -25.27 -6.42
N ARG A 168 -4.80 -24.20 -6.01
CA ARG A 168 -3.34 -24.01 -6.24
C ARG A 168 -2.47 -24.45 -5.07
N GLY A 169 -3.07 -24.87 -3.94
CA GLY A 169 -2.34 -25.24 -2.72
C GLY A 169 -1.69 -24.03 -2.02
N PHE A 170 -2.20 -22.83 -2.24
CA PHE A 170 -1.73 -21.63 -1.57
C PHE A 170 -2.27 -21.53 -0.14
N LYS A 171 -1.50 -20.86 0.70
CA LYS A 171 -1.91 -20.49 2.06
C LYS A 171 -2.88 -19.33 2.02
N VAL A 172 -3.76 -19.27 3.02
CA VAL A 172 -4.72 -18.19 3.19
C VAL A 172 -4.24 -17.25 4.27
N SER A 173 -4.41 -15.95 4.07
CA SER A 173 -4.25 -14.93 5.11
C SER A 173 -5.44 -13.98 5.16
N GLY A 174 -5.47 -13.15 6.18
CA GLY A 174 -6.43 -12.05 6.31
C GLY A 174 -5.90 -10.96 7.22
N GLY A 175 -6.38 -9.75 7.02
CA GLY A 175 -5.94 -8.60 7.79
C GLY A 175 -6.85 -7.39 7.64
N SER A 176 -6.79 -6.49 8.63
CA SER A 176 -7.55 -5.26 8.66
C SER A 176 -6.87 -4.10 7.93
N ASP A 177 -5.58 -4.25 7.62
CA ASP A 177 -4.74 -3.18 7.07
C ASP A 177 -4.79 -1.91 7.95
N TYR A 178 -4.73 -2.14 9.28
CA TYR A 178 -4.74 -1.09 10.28
C TYR A 178 -3.48 -0.23 10.21
N HIS A 179 -3.67 1.09 10.20
CA HIS A 179 -2.60 2.09 10.09
C HIS A 179 -2.70 3.17 11.18
N GLY A 180 -3.26 2.87 12.33
CA GLY A 180 -3.44 3.84 13.41
C GLY A 180 -4.25 5.06 12.94
N THR A 181 -3.79 6.24 13.30
CA THR A 181 -4.45 7.51 12.95
C THR A 181 -4.46 7.84 11.46
N PHE A 182 -3.71 7.11 10.62
CA PHE A 182 -3.73 7.29 9.16
C PHE A 182 -4.95 6.66 8.50
N LYS A 183 -5.56 5.63 9.13
CA LYS A 183 -6.82 5.00 8.72
C LYS A 183 -7.78 4.97 9.91
N PRO A 184 -8.36 6.10 10.31
CA PRO A 184 -9.17 6.20 11.53
C PRO A 184 -10.44 5.34 11.51
N ASP A 185 -10.94 4.99 10.31
CA ASP A 185 -12.12 4.15 10.11
C ASP A 185 -11.82 2.66 10.11
N THR A 186 -10.58 2.26 10.38
CA THR A 186 -10.13 0.86 10.35
C THR A 186 -9.57 0.48 11.71
N GLU A 187 -10.17 -0.50 12.35
CA GLU A 187 -9.73 -1.02 13.65
C GLU A 187 -8.88 -2.28 13.47
N MET A 188 -7.94 -2.48 14.39
CA MET A 188 -7.10 -3.67 14.39
C MET A 188 -7.97 -4.93 14.53
N ALA A 189 -7.68 -5.96 13.75
CA ALA A 189 -8.34 -7.26 13.68
C ALA A 189 -9.76 -7.27 13.12
N ILE A 190 -10.56 -6.22 13.31
CA ILE A 190 -11.98 -6.20 12.88
C ILE A 190 -12.26 -5.32 11.67
N GLY A 191 -11.25 -4.60 11.18
CA GLY A 191 -11.39 -3.73 10.01
C GLY A 191 -12.40 -2.60 10.24
N LYS A 192 -13.46 -2.56 9.44
CA LYS A 192 -14.60 -1.63 9.62
C LYS A 192 -15.73 -2.25 10.45
N GLY A 193 -15.42 -3.16 11.36
CA GLY A 193 -16.38 -3.93 12.15
C GLY A 193 -16.96 -5.15 11.42
N ASN A 194 -16.53 -5.40 10.19
CA ASN A 194 -17.07 -6.45 9.31
C ASN A 194 -16.08 -7.59 9.03
N LEU A 195 -14.82 -7.45 9.42
CA LEU A 195 -13.82 -8.48 9.19
C LEU A 195 -13.93 -9.60 10.22
N ARG A 196 -13.87 -10.84 9.73
CA ARG A 196 -13.77 -12.06 10.53
C ARG A 196 -12.79 -12.99 9.82
N VAL A 197 -11.63 -13.16 10.42
CA VAL A 197 -10.58 -14.06 9.93
C VAL A 197 -10.62 -15.33 10.79
N PRO A 198 -10.92 -16.51 10.22
CA PRO A 198 -10.93 -17.74 10.97
C PRO A 198 -9.52 -18.14 11.47
N ASP A 199 -9.41 -18.63 12.69
CA ASP A 199 -8.12 -19.04 13.27
C ASP A 199 -7.52 -20.25 12.53
N GLU A 200 -8.34 -21.10 11.94
CA GLU A 200 -7.94 -22.30 11.21
C GLU A 200 -7.06 -22.02 9.98
N ILE A 201 -7.08 -20.80 9.46
CA ILE A 201 -6.24 -20.47 8.29
C ILE A 201 -4.75 -20.64 8.56
N ILE A 202 -4.32 -20.49 9.81
CA ILE A 202 -2.91 -20.57 10.20
C ILE A 202 -2.43 -22.00 10.41
N GLU A 203 -3.30 -22.98 10.58
CA GLU A 203 -2.94 -24.38 10.81
C GLU A 203 -2.06 -24.96 9.69
N ASN A 204 -2.31 -24.52 8.45
CA ASN A 204 -1.58 -24.97 7.27
C ASN A 204 -0.35 -24.12 6.92
N TRP A 205 0.04 -23.15 7.75
CA TRP A 205 1.19 -22.31 7.46
C TRP A 205 2.53 -23.00 7.70
N GLY A 206 2.53 -24.13 8.45
CA GLY A 206 3.74 -24.88 8.78
C GLY A 206 4.67 -24.07 9.69
N VAL A 207 4.10 -23.25 10.54
CA VAL A 207 4.81 -22.51 11.61
C VAL A 207 4.37 -23.07 12.95
N GLU A 208 5.34 -23.28 13.84
CA GLU A 208 5.04 -23.60 15.23
C GLU A 208 4.58 -22.31 15.93
N PHE A 209 3.31 -22.25 16.27
CA PHE A 209 2.82 -21.17 17.12
C PHE A 209 3.21 -21.47 18.57
N TRP A 210 3.76 -20.47 19.24
CA TRP A 210 4.13 -20.54 20.66
C TRP A 210 2.87 -20.73 21.47
N HIS A 211 2.56 -21.98 21.82
CA HIS A 211 1.60 -22.24 22.88
C HIS A 211 2.26 -21.88 24.22
N LYS A 212 1.88 -20.72 24.75
CA LYS A 212 2.11 -20.38 26.15
C LYS A 212 0.78 -20.11 26.82
#